data_849214bdab60daad244bdccb6b2e6bbd
#
_entry.id   849214bdab60daad244bdccb6b2e6bbd
#
_cell.length_a   1.000
_cell.length_b   1.000
_cell.length_c   1.000
_cell.angle_alpha   90.00
_cell.angle_beta   90.00
_cell.angle_gamma   90.00
#
_symmetry.space_group_name_H-M   'P 1'
#
loop_
_entity.id
_entity.type
_entity.pdbx_description
1 polymer ?
#
loop_
_entity_poly.entity_id
_entity_poly.type
_entity_poly.pdbx_seq_one_letter_code
_entity_poly.pdbx_strand_id
1 'polypeptide(L)'
;RRVCDEVTALQPDKPRFVAGVLGPTNRTASISPDVNDPGFRNVSFDELVLAYKESTQALIAGGADIIMLETIFDTLNAKAAAFAVLEVFEELQLELPVMISGTITDASGRTLSGQTTEAFYYSLAHVKPVTFGLNCALGPDLLRPYVETLATISEAYVSVHPNAGLPNEFGEYDLGAEAMAAEIADWAKQGFLNIVGGCCGTTPEHIKAIAEAVKDAPPRQPKAADHSFHLAGLEAFAVEW
;
A
#
# COMPACT_ATOMS: atom_id res chain seq x y z
N ARG A 1 -5.60 -14.56 -13.07
CA ARG A 1 -5.63 -14.20 -14.48
C ARG A 1 -6.90 -14.71 -15.16
N ARG A 2 -7.13 -16.04 -15.24
CA ARG A 2 -8.26 -16.61 -15.97
C ARG A 2 -9.63 -15.99 -15.60
N VAL A 3 -9.96 -15.87 -14.31
CA VAL A 3 -11.23 -15.26 -13.85
C VAL A 3 -11.31 -13.79 -14.25
N CYS A 4 -10.19 -13.07 -14.15
CA CYS A 4 -10.09 -11.67 -14.55
C CYS A 4 -10.40 -11.50 -16.05
N ASP A 5 -9.87 -12.37 -16.91
CA ASP A 5 -10.12 -12.38 -18.35
C ASP A 5 -11.57 -12.73 -18.67
N GLU A 6 -12.13 -13.75 -18.02
CA GLU A 6 -13.53 -14.18 -18.19
C GLU A 6 -14.50 -13.02 -17.84
N VAL A 7 -14.28 -12.36 -16.69
CA VAL A 7 -15.16 -11.24 -16.27
C VAL A 7 -14.98 -10.03 -17.18
N THR A 8 -13.75 -9.73 -17.62
CA THR A 8 -13.51 -8.64 -18.57
C THR A 8 -14.19 -8.91 -19.91
N ALA A 9 -14.15 -10.15 -20.40
CA ALA A 9 -14.85 -10.53 -21.63
C ALA A 9 -16.38 -10.34 -21.56
N LEU A 10 -16.96 -10.52 -20.37
CA LEU A 10 -18.38 -10.27 -20.13
C LEU A 10 -18.72 -8.77 -20.02
N GLN A 11 -17.77 -7.94 -19.64
CA GLN A 11 -17.94 -6.50 -19.44
C GLN A 11 -16.72 -5.74 -19.99
N PRO A 12 -16.58 -5.63 -21.33
CA PRO A 12 -15.38 -5.03 -21.94
C PRO A 12 -15.15 -3.57 -21.56
N ASP A 13 -16.22 -2.82 -21.27
CA ASP A 13 -16.16 -1.41 -20.83
C ASP A 13 -15.63 -1.25 -19.40
N LYS A 14 -15.47 -2.36 -18.67
CA LYS A 14 -14.91 -2.40 -17.31
C LYS A 14 -13.83 -3.46 -17.22
N PRO A 15 -12.65 -3.24 -17.80
CA PRO A 15 -11.56 -4.23 -17.74
C PRO A 15 -11.13 -4.48 -16.28
N ARG A 16 -10.75 -5.73 -15.99
CA ARG A 16 -10.20 -6.15 -14.70
C ARG A 16 -8.71 -6.38 -14.86
N PHE A 17 -7.98 -5.99 -13.82
CA PHE A 17 -6.53 -6.15 -13.79
C PHE A 17 -6.13 -7.03 -12.62
N VAL A 18 -5.02 -7.74 -12.77
CA VAL A 18 -4.43 -8.57 -11.72
C VAL A 18 -3.26 -7.81 -11.11
N ALA A 19 -3.36 -7.46 -9.85
CA ALA A 19 -2.23 -6.98 -9.08
C ALA A 19 -1.45 -8.19 -8.53
N GLY A 20 -0.21 -8.34 -8.95
CA GLY A 20 0.74 -9.28 -8.36
C GLY A 20 1.30 -8.68 -7.08
N VAL A 21 1.05 -9.34 -5.95
CA VAL A 21 1.32 -8.80 -4.63
C VAL A 21 2.65 -9.28 -4.08
N LEU A 22 3.47 -8.34 -3.61
CA LEU A 22 4.68 -8.54 -2.82
C LEU A 22 4.40 -8.04 -1.40
N GLY A 23 4.17 -8.97 -0.49
CA GLY A 23 3.96 -8.68 0.93
C GLY A 23 5.27 -8.57 1.71
N PRO A 24 5.19 -8.31 3.03
CA PRO A 24 6.35 -8.35 3.90
C PRO A 24 6.90 -9.78 4.02
N THR A 25 8.20 -9.88 4.27
CA THR A 25 8.84 -11.16 4.59
C THR A 25 8.73 -11.46 6.08
N ASN A 26 9.08 -12.69 6.47
CA ASN A 26 9.15 -13.09 7.89
C ASN A 26 10.40 -12.53 8.61
N ARG A 27 11.20 -11.69 7.94
CA ARG A 27 12.40 -11.04 8.50
C ARG A 27 12.36 -9.56 8.15
N THR A 28 12.87 -8.74 9.08
CA THR A 28 12.96 -7.29 8.90
C THR A 28 14.43 -6.86 8.86
N ALA A 29 14.74 -5.96 7.93
CA ALA A 29 16.10 -5.43 7.80
C ALA A 29 16.39 -4.28 8.79
N SER A 30 15.34 -3.64 9.35
CA SER A 30 15.49 -2.50 10.25
C SER A 30 15.47 -2.87 11.73
N ILE A 31 14.89 -4.03 12.09
CA ILE A 31 14.62 -4.39 13.48
C ILE A 31 15.44 -5.62 13.85
N SER A 32 16.13 -5.57 15.00
CA SER A 32 16.81 -6.74 15.55
C SER A 32 15.79 -7.75 16.07
N PRO A 33 15.92 -9.05 15.74
CA PRO A 33 15.15 -10.10 16.38
C PRO A 33 15.71 -10.47 17.77
N ASP A 34 16.89 -9.97 18.15
CA ASP A 34 17.53 -10.19 19.45
C ASP A 34 17.45 -8.91 20.30
N VAL A 35 16.72 -8.97 21.41
CA VAL A 35 16.54 -7.84 22.35
C VAL A 35 17.87 -7.44 22.99
N ASN A 36 18.82 -8.37 23.15
CA ASN A 36 20.12 -8.13 23.79
C ASN A 36 21.18 -7.61 22.79
N ASP A 37 20.94 -7.76 21.50
CA ASP A 37 21.80 -7.22 20.44
C ASP A 37 20.99 -6.37 19.45
N PRO A 38 20.77 -5.10 19.72
CA PRO A 38 19.98 -4.21 18.85
C PRO A 38 20.64 -3.95 17.49
N GLY A 39 21.92 -4.26 17.33
CA GLY A 39 22.64 -4.15 16.07
C GLY A 39 22.49 -5.37 15.16
N PHE A 40 22.08 -6.51 15.69
CA PHE A 40 21.94 -7.74 14.92
C PHE A 40 20.83 -7.66 13.87
N ARG A 41 21.12 -8.23 12.71
CA ARG A 41 20.11 -8.42 11.63
C ARG A 41 20.20 -9.86 11.13
N ASN A 42 19.06 -10.52 10.97
CA ASN A 42 18.99 -11.90 10.48
C ASN A 42 18.67 -11.97 8.97
N VAL A 43 18.74 -10.87 8.29
CA VAL A 43 18.62 -10.75 6.83
C VAL A 43 19.35 -9.49 6.37
N SER A 44 20.03 -9.57 5.25
CA SER A 44 20.65 -8.44 4.57
C SER A 44 19.71 -7.84 3.52
N PHE A 45 20.02 -6.64 3.06
CA PHE A 45 19.33 -6.00 1.95
C PHE A 45 19.37 -6.86 0.68
N ASP A 46 20.55 -7.38 0.34
CA ASP A 46 20.76 -8.17 -0.89
C ASP A 46 20.01 -9.51 -0.85
N GLU A 47 19.92 -10.17 0.31
CA GLU A 47 19.10 -11.37 0.47
C GLU A 47 17.61 -11.08 0.27
N LEU A 48 17.12 -9.94 0.74
CA LEU A 48 15.74 -9.49 0.48
C LEU A 48 15.53 -9.19 -1.00
N VAL A 49 16.47 -8.50 -1.65
CA VAL A 49 16.40 -8.23 -3.10
C VAL A 49 16.28 -9.51 -3.89
N LEU A 50 17.10 -10.52 -3.60
CA LEU A 50 17.03 -11.83 -4.29
C LEU A 50 15.66 -12.50 -4.12
N ALA A 51 15.12 -12.52 -2.91
CA ALA A 51 13.80 -13.10 -2.64
C ALA A 51 12.67 -12.36 -3.37
N TYR A 52 12.71 -11.04 -3.37
CA TYR A 52 11.72 -10.23 -4.07
C TYR A 52 11.85 -10.31 -5.59
N LYS A 53 13.07 -10.46 -6.14
CA LYS A 53 13.28 -10.70 -7.58
C LYS A 53 12.61 -11.97 -8.04
N GLU A 54 12.85 -13.08 -7.36
CA GLU A 54 12.22 -14.37 -7.67
C GLU A 54 10.69 -14.26 -7.67
N SER A 55 10.13 -13.62 -6.64
CA SER A 55 8.70 -13.42 -6.51
C SER A 55 8.15 -12.52 -7.63
N THR A 56 8.83 -11.44 -7.96
CA THR A 56 8.43 -10.49 -9.02
C THR A 56 8.41 -11.17 -10.37
N GLN A 57 9.46 -11.92 -10.71
CA GLN A 57 9.53 -12.68 -11.97
C GLN A 57 8.40 -13.68 -12.09
N ALA A 58 8.08 -14.39 -11.00
CA ALA A 58 6.99 -15.37 -10.98
C ALA A 58 5.61 -14.69 -11.16
N LEU A 59 5.37 -13.53 -10.54
CA LEU A 59 4.13 -12.77 -10.68
C LEU A 59 3.95 -12.26 -12.12
N ILE A 60 5.00 -11.72 -12.73
CA ILE A 60 4.99 -11.28 -14.13
C ILE A 60 4.73 -12.46 -15.08
N ALA A 61 5.43 -13.57 -14.89
CA ALA A 61 5.23 -14.78 -15.68
C ALA A 61 3.81 -15.36 -15.52
N GLY A 62 3.21 -15.18 -14.32
CA GLY A 62 1.81 -15.52 -14.03
C GLY A 62 0.77 -14.59 -14.66
N GLY A 63 1.19 -13.51 -15.31
CA GLY A 63 0.32 -12.56 -16.01
C GLY A 63 -0.25 -11.47 -15.10
N ALA A 64 0.51 -11.00 -14.12
CA ALA A 64 0.18 -9.79 -13.39
C ALA A 64 0.22 -8.57 -14.32
N ASP A 65 -0.76 -7.68 -14.17
CA ASP A 65 -0.83 -6.41 -14.91
C ASP A 65 -0.22 -5.25 -14.10
N ILE A 66 -0.12 -5.42 -12.80
CA ILE A 66 0.35 -4.42 -11.83
C ILE A 66 1.22 -5.14 -10.81
N ILE A 67 2.27 -4.53 -10.31
CA ILE A 67 3.01 -5.01 -9.13
C ILE A 67 2.62 -4.16 -7.92
N MET A 68 2.21 -4.80 -6.84
CA MET A 68 1.78 -4.12 -5.62
C MET A 68 2.64 -4.54 -4.43
N LEU A 69 3.38 -3.59 -3.87
CA LEU A 69 4.03 -3.74 -2.58
C LEU A 69 3.03 -3.37 -1.50
N GLU A 70 2.59 -4.33 -0.70
CA GLU A 70 1.55 -4.06 0.32
C GLU A 70 1.97 -4.47 1.73
N THR A 71 1.22 -3.97 2.70
CA THR A 71 1.37 -4.27 4.14
C THR A 71 2.80 -3.94 4.62
N ILE A 72 3.33 -2.85 4.07
CA ILE A 72 4.69 -2.42 4.37
C ILE A 72 4.73 -1.84 5.78
N PHE A 73 5.42 -2.50 6.68
CA PHE A 73 5.68 -2.05 8.04
C PHE A 73 7.18 -1.81 8.34
N ASP A 74 8.06 -2.15 7.40
CA ASP A 74 9.50 -1.85 7.41
C ASP A 74 9.89 -1.20 6.09
N THR A 75 10.28 0.07 6.12
CA THR A 75 10.61 0.83 4.91
C THR A 75 11.89 0.36 4.23
N LEU A 76 12.83 -0.25 4.95
CA LEU A 76 14.04 -0.82 4.34
C LEU A 76 13.72 -2.08 3.55
N ASN A 77 12.82 -2.95 4.06
CA ASN A 77 12.30 -4.08 3.31
C ASN A 77 11.59 -3.60 2.02
N ALA A 78 10.78 -2.54 2.13
CA ALA A 78 10.11 -1.97 0.96
C ALA A 78 11.08 -1.41 -0.08
N LYS A 79 12.19 -0.80 0.35
CA LYS A 79 13.25 -0.35 -0.56
C LYS A 79 13.91 -1.53 -1.29
N ALA A 80 14.16 -2.63 -0.58
CA ALA A 80 14.69 -3.85 -1.20
C ALA A 80 13.70 -4.44 -2.23
N ALA A 81 12.40 -4.47 -1.89
CA ALA A 81 11.37 -4.93 -2.80
C ALA A 81 11.25 -4.02 -4.04
N ALA A 82 11.22 -2.70 -3.86
CA ALA A 82 11.17 -1.75 -4.96
C ALA A 82 12.41 -1.85 -5.87
N PHE A 83 13.59 -1.97 -5.27
CA PHE A 83 14.83 -2.17 -6.01
C PHE A 83 14.77 -3.46 -6.86
N ALA A 84 14.33 -4.56 -6.28
CA ALA A 84 14.15 -5.84 -6.98
C ALA A 84 13.16 -5.73 -8.16
N VAL A 85 12.03 -5.04 -7.96
CA VAL A 85 11.04 -4.82 -9.03
C VAL A 85 11.65 -4.05 -10.19
N LEU A 86 12.37 -2.95 -9.91
CA LEU A 86 13.00 -2.12 -10.93
C LEU A 86 14.10 -2.88 -11.69
N GLU A 87 14.92 -3.69 -11.00
CA GLU A 87 15.91 -4.56 -11.67
C GLU A 87 15.23 -5.58 -12.59
N VAL A 88 14.13 -6.23 -12.16
CA VAL A 88 13.38 -7.17 -13.00
C VAL A 88 12.79 -6.48 -14.23
N PHE A 89 12.28 -5.26 -14.08
CA PHE A 89 11.78 -4.49 -15.22
C PHE A 89 12.88 -4.19 -16.22
N GLU A 90 14.08 -3.82 -15.76
CA GLU A 90 15.23 -3.60 -16.61
C GLU A 90 15.67 -4.90 -17.32
N GLU A 91 15.79 -6.00 -16.60
CA GLU A 91 16.17 -7.31 -17.14
C GLU A 91 15.19 -7.82 -18.20
N LEU A 92 13.90 -7.63 -17.98
CA LEU A 92 12.84 -8.09 -18.89
C LEU A 92 12.48 -7.06 -19.97
N GLN A 93 13.07 -5.87 -19.95
CA GLN A 93 12.71 -4.74 -20.82
C GLN A 93 11.20 -4.47 -20.79
N LEU A 94 10.62 -4.50 -19.61
CA LEU A 94 9.19 -4.37 -19.33
C LEU A 94 8.99 -3.36 -18.20
N GLU A 95 7.92 -2.56 -18.27
CA GLU A 95 7.51 -1.69 -17.19
C GLU A 95 6.01 -1.93 -16.90
N LEU A 96 5.68 -2.32 -15.68
CA LEU A 96 4.32 -2.42 -15.18
C LEU A 96 4.05 -1.30 -14.17
N PRO A 97 2.80 -0.85 -14.04
CA PRO A 97 2.44 0.04 -12.96
C PRO A 97 2.80 -0.55 -11.59
N VAL A 98 3.36 0.28 -10.71
CA VAL A 98 3.70 -0.11 -9.34
C VAL A 98 2.74 0.57 -8.39
N MET A 99 2.16 -0.17 -7.47
CA MET A 99 1.39 0.32 -6.33
C MET A 99 2.19 0.11 -5.04
N ILE A 100 2.20 1.08 -4.15
CA ILE A 100 2.85 0.97 -2.83
C ILE A 100 1.80 1.22 -1.74
N SER A 101 1.74 0.33 -0.76
CA SER A 101 0.79 0.41 0.35
C SER A 101 1.45 0.08 1.68
N GLY A 102 1.44 1.03 2.60
CA GLY A 102 2.01 0.90 3.93
C GLY A 102 0.99 0.47 4.97
N THR A 103 1.49 0.10 6.13
CA THR A 103 0.67 -0.31 7.28
C THR A 103 1.06 0.48 8.50
N ILE A 104 0.09 1.21 9.05
CA ILE A 104 0.22 1.86 10.36
C ILE A 104 -0.12 0.82 11.41
N THR A 105 0.86 0.45 12.22
CA THR A 105 0.77 -0.76 13.06
C THR A 105 0.04 -0.54 14.38
N ASP A 106 -0.07 0.71 14.82
CA ASP A 106 -0.68 1.04 16.10
C ASP A 106 -1.21 2.47 16.16
N ALA A 107 -1.80 2.81 17.30
CA ALA A 107 -2.36 4.14 17.58
C ALA A 107 -1.30 5.27 17.67
N SER A 108 0.00 4.96 17.63
CA SER A 108 1.05 5.99 17.56
C SER A 108 1.16 6.64 16.18
N GLY A 109 0.51 6.03 15.17
CA GLY A 109 0.52 6.53 13.81
C GLY A 109 1.79 6.22 13.03
N ARG A 110 2.50 5.17 13.42
CA ARG A 110 3.78 4.79 12.82
C ARG A 110 3.75 3.39 12.23
N THR A 111 4.63 3.16 11.27
CA THR A 111 4.97 1.80 10.84
C THR A 111 5.73 1.08 11.96
N LEU A 112 5.88 -0.24 11.88
CA LEU A 112 6.63 -1.01 12.89
C LEU A 112 8.10 -0.57 12.98
N SER A 113 8.72 -0.16 11.88
CA SER A 113 10.08 0.39 11.87
C SER A 113 10.15 1.86 12.32
N GLY A 114 9.02 2.45 12.76
CA GLY A 114 8.93 3.73 13.47
C GLY A 114 8.67 4.96 12.61
N GLN A 115 8.48 4.82 11.28
CA GLN A 115 8.23 5.95 10.39
C GLN A 115 6.81 6.50 10.54
N THR A 116 6.69 7.84 10.52
CA THR A 116 5.40 8.51 10.28
C THR A 116 4.93 8.27 8.85
N THR A 117 3.68 8.59 8.57
CA THR A 117 3.10 8.48 7.22
C THR A 117 3.89 9.29 6.19
N GLU A 118 4.30 10.50 6.54
CA GLU A 118 5.12 11.37 5.69
C GLU A 118 6.51 10.76 5.44
N ALA A 119 7.17 10.27 6.49
CA ALA A 119 8.48 9.66 6.37
C ALA A 119 8.43 8.39 5.51
N PHE A 120 7.39 7.57 5.67
CA PHE A 120 7.13 6.43 4.81
C PHE A 120 6.97 6.84 3.35
N TYR A 121 6.13 7.86 3.07
CA TYR A 121 5.93 8.38 1.72
C TYR A 121 7.25 8.85 1.09
N TYR A 122 7.96 9.78 1.73
CA TYR A 122 9.20 10.34 1.17
C TYR A 122 10.32 9.31 1.05
N SER A 123 10.34 8.27 1.89
CA SER A 123 11.30 7.16 1.76
C SER A 123 11.18 6.39 0.46
N LEU A 124 9.99 6.36 -0.16
CA LEU A 124 9.66 5.52 -1.30
C LEU A 124 9.15 6.31 -2.52
N ALA A 125 8.94 7.61 -2.41
CA ALA A 125 8.44 8.45 -3.49
C ALA A 125 9.31 8.41 -4.76
N HIS A 126 10.62 8.15 -4.62
CA HIS A 126 11.56 8.01 -5.73
C HIS A 126 11.23 6.85 -6.68
N VAL A 127 10.46 5.87 -6.24
CA VAL A 127 9.97 4.75 -7.07
C VAL A 127 8.96 5.22 -8.13
N LYS A 128 8.37 6.40 -7.93
CA LYS A 128 7.31 6.98 -8.76
C LYS A 128 6.14 6.03 -9.01
N PRO A 129 5.55 5.45 -7.95
CA PRO A 129 4.46 4.51 -8.11
C PRO A 129 3.22 5.20 -8.67
N VAL A 130 2.34 4.42 -9.32
CA VAL A 130 1.04 4.93 -9.78
C VAL A 130 0.13 5.26 -8.61
N THR A 131 0.20 4.48 -7.53
CA THR A 131 -0.51 4.78 -6.28
C THR A 131 0.40 4.67 -5.07
N PHE A 132 0.12 5.53 -4.10
CA PHE A 132 0.66 5.44 -2.75
C PHE A 132 -0.51 5.33 -1.77
N GLY A 133 -0.46 4.40 -0.83
CA GLY A 133 -1.62 4.12 0.00
C GLY A 133 -1.33 3.46 1.31
N LEU A 134 -2.41 3.08 2.00
CA LEU A 134 -2.38 2.38 3.27
C LEU A 134 -3.34 1.18 3.24
N ASN A 135 -2.95 0.11 3.90
CA ASN A 135 -3.80 -1.06 4.08
C ASN A 135 -3.57 -1.74 5.43
N CYS A 136 -4.55 -2.54 5.83
CA CYS A 136 -4.45 -3.44 6.97
C CYS A 136 -4.28 -2.75 8.34
N ALA A 137 -4.10 -3.54 9.38
CA ALA A 137 -3.94 -3.23 10.81
C ALA A 137 -5.12 -2.47 11.43
N LEU A 138 -5.54 -1.36 10.83
CA LEU A 138 -6.58 -0.49 11.36
C LEU A 138 -7.88 -0.58 10.54
N GLY A 139 -9.01 -0.35 11.20
CA GLY A 139 -10.27 -0.06 10.55
C GLY A 139 -10.31 1.36 9.98
N PRO A 140 -11.36 1.70 9.22
CA PRO A 140 -11.42 3.01 8.57
C PRO A 140 -11.39 4.18 9.57
N ASP A 141 -12.08 4.09 10.68
CA ASP A 141 -12.13 5.11 11.73
C ASP A 141 -10.74 5.56 12.21
N LEU A 142 -9.86 4.59 12.47
CA LEU A 142 -8.50 4.85 12.95
C LEU A 142 -7.51 5.17 11.82
N LEU A 143 -7.79 4.72 10.58
CA LEU A 143 -6.90 4.93 9.45
C LEU A 143 -7.04 6.33 8.82
N ARG A 144 -8.19 6.97 9.02
CA ARG A 144 -8.57 8.24 8.41
C ARG A 144 -7.50 9.35 8.44
N PRO A 145 -6.90 9.71 9.60
CA PRO A 145 -5.94 10.82 9.65
C PRO A 145 -4.69 10.58 8.81
N TYR A 146 -4.27 9.33 8.66
CA TYR A 146 -3.09 8.98 7.87
C TYR A 146 -3.38 8.98 6.36
N VAL A 147 -4.61 8.62 5.98
CA VAL A 147 -5.10 8.75 4.60
C VAL A 147 -5.19 10.22 4.21
N GLU A 148 -5.70 11.09 5.09
CA GLU A 148 -5.75 12.54 4.88
C GLU A 148 -4.34 13.13 4.70
N THR A 149 -3.38 12.69 5.51
CA THR A 149 -1.97 13.06 5.36
C THR A 149 -1.45 12.70 3.98
N LEU A 150 -1.63 11.44 3.52
CA LEU A 150 -1.23 11.03 2.18
C LEU A 150 -1.95 11.82 1.09
N ALA A 151 -3.24 12.08 1.27
CA ALA A 151 -4.02 12.88 0.32
C ALA A 151 -3.47 14.30 0.15
N THR A 152 -2.85 14.85 1.19
CA THR A 152 -2.27 16.20 1.18
C THR A 152 -0.90 16.23 0.51
N ILE A 153 -0.05 15.21 0.71
CA ILE A 153 1.35 15.26 0.28
C ILE A 153 1.66 14.49 -1.01
N SER A 154 0.84 13.49 -1.37
CA SER A 154 1.16 12.56 -2.45
C SER A 154 1.01 13.16 -3.84
N GLU A 155 2.06 13.05 -4.64
CA GLU A 155 2.05 13.30 -6.10
C GLU A 155 1.49 12.12 -6.90
N ALA A 156 1.46 10.91 -6.31
CA ALA A 156 0.80 9.74 -6.86
C ALA A 156 -0.69 9.72 -6.52
N TYR A 157 -1.47 8.88 -7.18
CA TYR A 157 -2.84 8.59 -6.77
C TYR A 157 -2.85 7.95 -5.37
N VAL A 158 -3.92 8.13 -4.60
CA VAL A 158 -4.04 7.56 -3.25
C VAL A 158 -4.96 6.35 -3.27
N SER A 159 -4.47 5.24 -2.69
CA SER A 159 -5.22 3.99 -2.52
C SER A 159 -5.41 3.64 -1.05
N VAL A 160 -6.55 3.01 -0.71
CA VAL A 160 -6.81 2.59 0.66
C VAL A 160 -7.53 1.25 0.72
N HIS A 161 -7.04 0.38 1.60
CA HIS A 161 -7.61 -0.95 1.82
C HIS A 161 -7.63 -1.25 3.33
N PRO A 162 -8.57 -0.65 4.10
CA PRO A 162 -8.66 -0.86 5.54
C PRO A 162 -9.21 -2.26 5.86
N ASN A 163 -9.00 -2.69 7.11
CA ASN A 163 -9.69 -3.86 7.64
C ASN A 163 -11.18 -3.55 7.90
N ALA A 164 -12.00 -4.58 7.99
CA ALA A 164 -13.39 -4.44 8.44
C ALA A 164 -13.48 -4.21 9.96
N GLY A 165 -12.86 -3.15 10.45
CA GLY A 165 -12.65 -2.84 11.86
C GLY A 165 -11.39 -3.48 12.45
N LEU A 166 -11.33 -3.58 13.77
CA LEU A 166 -10.31 -4.33 14.50
C LEU A 166 -10.81 -5.76 14.78
N PRO A 167 -9.91 -6.76 14.85
CA PRO A 167 -10.31 -8.10 15.23
C PRO A 167 -10.81 -8.12 16.68
N ASN A 168 -11.92 -8.82 16.91
CA ASN A 168 -12.46 -9.07 18.25
C ASN A 168 -11.64 -10.15 19.00
N GLU A 169 -12.06 -10.53 20.21
CA GLU A 169 -11.37 -11.53 21.04
C GLU A 169 -11.31 -12.94 20.39
N PHE A 170 -12.12 -13.21 19.38
CA PHE A 170 -12.13 -14.47 18.62
C PHE A 170 -11.34 -14.33 17.29
N GLY A 171 -10.78 -13.15 16.99
CA GLY A 171 -10.08 -12.86 15.74
C GLY A 171 -11.02 -12.57 14.57
N GLU A 172 -12.31 -12.35 14.82
CA GLU A 172 -13.30 -12.01 13.81
C GLU A 172 -13.42 -10.50 13.63
N TYR A 173 -13.91 -10.06 12.48
CA TYR A 173 -14.09 -8.66 12.12
C TYR A 173 -15.57 -8.32 12.07
N ASP A 174 -15.99 -7.33 12.85
CA ASP A 174 -17.41 -7.06 13.12
C ASP A 174 -17.95 -5.82 12.39
N LEU A 175 -17.09 -5.04 11.70
CA LEU A 175 -17.55 -3.86 10.96
C LEU A 175 -18.30 -4.30 9.70
N GLY A 176 -19.61 -4.04 9.66
CA GLY A 176 -20.43 -4.42 8.52
C GLY A 176 -20.19 -3.59 7.26
N ALA A 177 -20.59 -4.13 6.13
CA ALA A 177 -20.34 -3.57 4.80
C ALA A 177 -20.87 -2.14 4.63
N GLU A 178 -22.08 -1.85 5.10
CA GLU A 178 -22.70 -0.52 4.98
C GLU A 178 -21.98 0.53 5.83
N ALA A 179 -21.59 0.17 7.06
CA ALA A 179 -20.86 1.07 7.96
C ALA A 179 -19.47 1.40 7.38
N MET A 180 -18.73 0.39 6.91
CA MET A 180 -17.43 0.57 6.26
C MET A 180 -17.56 1.44 5.00
N ALA A 181 -18.57 1.19 4.17
CA ALA A 181 -18.79 1.95 2.95
C ALA A 181 -19.15 3.42 3.22
N ALA A 182 -19.89 3.71 4.30
CA ALA A 182 -20.24 5.07 4.68
C ALA A 182 -19.00 5.90 5.05
N GLU A 183 -18.05 5.33 5.79
CA GLU A 183 -16.80 6.01 6.15
C GLU A 183 -15.92 6.27 4.92
N ILE A 184 -15.75 5.27 4.06
CA ILE A 184 -14.95 5.42 2.82
C ILE A 184 -15.61 6.43 1.87
N ALA A 185 -16.95 6.47 1.80
CA ALA A 185 -17.66 7.46 1.01
C ALA A 185 -17.44 8.89 1.52
N ASP A 186 -17.33 9.09 2.83
CA ASP A 186 -16.99 10.39 3.39
C ASP A 186 -15.60 10.86 2.94
N TRP A 187 -14.59 9.97 2.99
CA TRP A 187 -13.25 10.29 2.50
C TRP A 187 -13.21 10.59 1.00
N ALA A 188 -13.96 9.82 0.22
CA ALA A 188 -14.07 10.06 -1.23
C ALA A 188 -14.71 11.42 -1.54
N LYS A 189 -15.77 11.82 -0.81
CA LYS A 189 -16.39 13.13 -0.93
C LYS A 189 -15.46 14.28 -0.56
N GLN A 190 -14.55 14.06 0.38
CA GLN A 190 -13.53 15.03 0.77
C GLN A 190 -12.34 15.09 -0.21
N GLY A 191 -12.34 14.24 -1.23
CA GLY A 191 -11.29 14.23 -2.25
C GLY A 191 -9.99 13.57 -1.80
N PHE A 192 -10.04 12.58 -0.90
CA PHE A 192 -8.84 11.92 -0.41
C PHE A 192 -8.40 10.74 -1.28
N LEU A 193 -9.28 10.16 -2.10
CA LEU A 193 -9.12 8.82 -2.65
C LEU A 193 -9.19 8.77 -4.17
N ASN A 194 -8.46 7.79 -4.73
CA ASN A 194 -8.53 7.39 -6.14
C ASN A 194 -8.89 5.91 -6.29
N ILE A 195 -8.33 5.06 -5.43
CA ILE A 195 -8.58 3.62 -5.42
C ILE A 195 -9.02 3.22 -4.02
N VAL A 196 -10.06 2.41 -3.93
CA VAL A 196 -10.63 1.94 -2.68
C VAL A 196 -10.86 0.44 -2.73
N GLY A 197 -10.70 -0.20 -1.59
CA GLY A 197 -10.95 -1.63 -1.42
C GLY A 197 -11.02 -1.99 0.05
N GLY A 198 -10.64 -3.21 0.37
CA GLY A 198 -10.58 -3.70 1.73
C GLY A 198 -9.48 -4.72 1.92
N CYS A 199 -9.11 -4.97 3.18
CA CYS A 199 -8.12 -5.94 3.59
C CYS A 199 -8.77 -7.00 4.50
N CYS A 200 -8.23 -7.26 5.69
CA CYS A 200 -8.71 -8.32 6.57
C CYS A 200 -10.18 -8.13 6.96
N GLY A 201 -10.94 -9.22 6.95
CA GLY A 201 -12.35 -9.24 7.31
C GLY A 201 -13.31 -8.73 6.24
N THR A 202 -12.83 -8.16 5.13
CA THR A 202 -13.71 -7.71 4.05
C THR A 202 -14.20 -8.86 3.18
N THR A 203 -15.46 -8.80 2.77
CA THR A 203 -16.17 -9.78 1.94
C THR A 203 -16.58 -9.13 0.62
N PRO A 204 -17.09 -9.92 -0.35
CA PRO A 204 -17.67 -9.36 -1.58
C PRO A 204 -18.76 -8.32 -1.32
N GLU A 205 -19.54 -8.48 -0.24
CA GLU A 205 -20.58 -7.52 0.15
C GLU A 205 -19.98 -6.17 0.55
N HIS A 206 -18.86 -6.16 1.27
CA HIS A 206 -18.11 -4.94 1.59
C HIS A 206 -17.64 -4.23 0.33
N ILE A 207 -17.00 -4.96 -0.59
CA ILE A 207 -16.50 -4.38 -1.84
C ILE A 207 -17.63 -3.82 -2.70
N LYS A 208 -18.78 -4.54 -2.76
CA LYS A 208 -19.95 -4.04 -3.47
C LYS A 208 -20.51 -2.75 -2.84
N ALA A 209 -20.65 -2.71 -1.53
CA ALA A 209 -21.15 -1.53 -0.82
C ALA A 209 -20.22 -0.32 -1.00
N ILE A 210 -18.90 -0.53 -0.87
CA ILE A 210 -17.90 0.50 -1.10
C ILE A 210 -17.98 1.03 -2.54
N ALA A 211 -17.97 0.14 -3.53
CA ALA A 211 -18.03 0.52 -4.94
C ALA A 211 -19.27 1.35 -5.27
N GLU A 212 -20.43 0.98 -4.72
CA GLU A 212 -21.69 1.72 -4.91
C GLU A 212 -21.65 3.09 -4.20
N ALA A 213 -21.07 3.15 -3.02
CA ALA A 213 -21.01 4.37 -2.22
C ALA A 213 -20.09 5.46 -2.80
N VAL A 214 -19.05 5.06 -3.55
CA VAL A 214 -18.06 5.99 -4.12
C VAL A 214 -18.25 6.28 -5.61
N LYS A 215 -19.21 5.62 -6.29
CA LYS A 215 -19.32 5.65 -7.76
C LYS A 215 -19.45 7.05 -8.36
N ASP A 216 -20.08 7.98 -7.64
CA ASP A 216 -20.33 9.36 -8.08
C ASP A 216 -19.37 10.36 -7.41
N ALA A 217 -18.43 9.89 -6.58
CA ALA A 217 -17.48 10.77 -5.92
C ALA A 217 -16.40 11.23 -6.92
N PRO A 218 -15.99 12.50 -6.87
CA PRO A 218 -14.90 12.99 -7.71
C PRO A 218 -13.57 12.34 -7.27
N PRO A 219 -12.73 11.91 -8.23
CA PRO A 219 -11.43 11.39 -7.87
C PRO A 219 -10.52 12.49 -7.32
N ARG A 220 -9.69 12.13 -6.35
CA ARG A 220 -8.64 13.01 -5.84
C ARG A 220 -7.72 13.49 -6.98
N GLN A 221 -7.38 14.77 -6.95
CA GLN A 221 -6.34 15.31 -7.82
C GLN A 221 -4.97 15.14 -7.12
N PRO A 222 -3.97 14.49 -7.75
CA PRO A 222 -2.62 14.41 -7.21
C PRO A 222 -2.06 15.80 -6.92
N LYS A 223 -1.22 15.91 -5.89
CA LYS A 223 -0.48 17.15 -5.61
C LYS A 223 0.41 17.47 -6.82
N ALA A 224 0.55 18.73 -7.15
CA ALA A 224 1.55 19.16 -8.13
C ALA A 224 2.96 18.81 -7.64
N ALA A 225 3.86 18.50 -8.57
CA ALA A 225 5.21 18.11 -8.24
C ALA A 225 5.87 19.13 -7.29
N ASP A 226 6.37 18.62 -6.19
CA ASP A 226 7.11 19.39 -5.19
C ASP A 226 8.61 19.25 -5.48
N HIS A 227 9.24 20.35 -5.83
CA HIS A 227 10.70 20.38 -6.11
C HIS A 227 11.53 20.60 -4.84
N SER A 228 10.92 20.60 -3.66
CA SER A 228 11.62 20.69 -2.38
C SER A 228 12.46 19.43 -2.15
N PHE A 229 13.58 19.59 -1.46
CA PHE A 229 14.40 18.47 -1.07
C PHE A 229 13.89 17.89 0.25
N HIS A 230 13.46 16.63 0.21
CA HIS A 230 12.97 15.91 1.37
C HIS A 230 13.94 14.83 1.82
N LEU A 231 14.14 14.74 3.13
CA LEU A 231 14.82 13.65 3.80
C LEU A 231 13.79 12.87 4.65
N ALA A 232 14.02 11.58 4.82
CA ALA A 232 13.16 10.74 5.63
C ALA A 232 14.00 9.81 6.52
N GLY A 233 13.85 10.02 7.83
CA GLY A 233 14.28 9.10 8.87
C GLY A 233 13.04 8.45 9.50
N LEU A 234 12.87 8.60 10.82
CA LEU A 234 11.60 8.28 11.48
C LEU A 234 10.54 9.36 11.19
N GLU A 235 10.97 10.59 11.04
CA GLU A 235 10.18 11.74 10.64
C GLU A 235 10.60 12.21 9.24
N ALA A 236 9.70 12.90 8.56
CA ALA A 236 10.03 13.63 7.34
C ALA A 236 10.70 14.97 7.69
N PHE A 237 11.65 15.38 6.88
CA PHE A 237 12.31 16.66 6.98
C PHE A 237 12.41 17.31 5.60
N ALA A 238 11.80 18.48 5.46
CA ALA A 238 11.91 19.30 4.25
C ALA A 238 13.06 20.32 4.43
N VAL A 239 13.90 20.45 3.42
CA VAL A 239 14.93 21.48 3.38
C VAL A 239 14.35 22.69 2.66
N GLU A 240 14.17 23.78 3.40
CA GLU A 240 13.79 25.06 2.86
C GLU A 240 15.07 25.82 2.42
N TRP A 241 15.02 26.39 1.21
CA TRP A 241 16.10 27.17 0.61
C TRP A 241 15.82 28.67 0.71
#